data_662782dfe59fba9a379fd275c78b632b
#
_entry.id   662782dfe59fba9a379fd275c78b632b
#
_cell.length_a   1.000
_cell.length_b   1.000
_cell.length_c   1.000
_cell.angle_alpha   90.00
_cell.angle_beta   90.00
_cell.angle_gamma   90.00
#
_symmetry.space_group_name_H-M   'P 1'
#
loop_
_entity.id
_entity.type
_entity.pdbx_description
1 polymer ?
#
loop_
_entity_poly.entity_id
_entity_poly.type
_entity_poly.pdbx_seq_one_letter_code
_entity_poly.pdbx_strand_id
1 'polypeptide(L)'
;MTYRLVITQRAEELLENIILYVAVKLSNKSAAAEILTDVDKAYAKLEYMAETFAFCEDPALSSRGFRKVHLEHHDYVILFKVEAETVTIEGIFHELENYGKKI
;
A
#
# COMPACT_ATOMS: atom_id res chain seq x y z
N MET A 1 -13.43 15.47 -5.29
CA MET A 1 -13.93 14.21 -5.85
C MET A 1 -13.52 13.05 -4.94
N THR A 2 -14.43 12.12 -4.69
CA THR A 2 -14.16 10.98 -3.81
C THR A 2 -14.01 9.73 -4.66
N TYR A 3 -12.97 8.96 -4.39
CA TYR A 3 -12.73 7.69 -5.06
C TYR A 3 -13.32 6.55 -4.24
N ARG A 4 -13.76 5.51 -4.94
CA ARG A 4 -14.16 4.26 -4.27
C ARG A 4 -12.92 3.38 -4.13
N LEU A 5 -12.61 2.97 -2.90
CA LEU A 5 -11.50 2.06 -2.64
C LEU A 5 -11.94 0.61 -2.77
N VAL A 6 -11.15 -0.16 -3.51
CA VAL A 6 -11.28 -1.61 -3.59
C VAL A 6 -9.96 -2.19 -3.12
N ILE A 7 -10.00 -3.01 -2.08
CA ILE A 7 -8.79 -3.65 -1.55
C ILE A 7 -8.81 -5.10 -2.00
N THR A 8 -7.79 -5.49 -2.78
CA THR A 8 -7.73 -6.86 -3.28
C THR A 8 -7.46 -7.83 -2.14
N GLN A 9 -7.88 -9.08 -2.33
CA GLN A 9 -7.60 -10.13 -1.35
C GLN A 9 -6.10 -10.27 -1.13
N ARG A 10 -5.32 -10.17 -2.18
CA ARG A 10 -3.85 -10.23 -2.08
C ARG A 10 -3.30 -9.11 -1.20
N ALA A 11 -3.79 -7.89 -1.37
CA ALA A 11 -3.35 -6.77 -0.54
C ALA A 11 -3.68 -7.01 0.93
N GLU A 12 -4.86 -7.53 1.21
CA GLU A 12 -5.24 -7.86 2.59
C GLU A 12 -4.34 -8.94 3.19
N GLU A 13 -4.03 -9.98 2.43
CA GLU A 13 -3.15 -11.06 2.87
C GLU A 13 -1.73 -10.57 3.11
N LEU A 14 -1.21 -9.72 2.22
CA LEU A 14 0.11 -9.14 2.38
C LEU A 14 0.20 -8.29 3.64
N LEU A 15 -0.81 -7.48 3.91
CA LEU A 15 -0.86 -6.66 5.12
C LEU A 15 -0.93 -7.54 6.37
N GLU A 16 -1.78 -8.54 6.35
CA GLU A 16 -1.91 -9.48 7.48
C GLU A 16 -0.57 -10.14 7.78
N ASN A 17 0.15 -10.57 6.75
CA ASN A 17 1.47 -11.20 6.92
C ASN A 17 2.48 -10.24 7.53
N ILE A 18 2.48 -8.97 7.12
CA ILE A 18 3.34 -7.96 7.71
C ILE A 18 3.03 -7.77 9.18
N ILE A 19 1.74 -7.63 9.53
CA ILE A 19 1.32 -7.41 10.90
C ILE A 19 1.70 -8.60 11.80
N LEU A 20 1.48 -9.82 11.34
CA LEU A 20 1.86 -11.01 12.08
C LEU A 20 3.38 -11.10 12.28
N TYR A 21 4.13 -10.79 11.24
CA TYR A 21 5.59 -10.80 11.32
C TYR A 21 6.09 -9.81 12.38
N VAL A 22 5.60 -8.58 12.34
CA VAL A 22 6.04 -7.54 13.27
C VAL A 22 5.56 -7.82 14.69
N ALA A 23 4.29 -8.17 14.87
CA ALA A 23 3.73 -8.39 16.19
C ALA A 23 4.30 -9.63 16.89
N VAL A 24 4.47 -10.71 16.15
CA VAL A 24 4.86 -12.01 16.72
C VAL A 24 6.35 -12.26 16.56
N LYS A 25 6.85 -12.28 15.32
CA LYS A 25 8.24 -12.61 15.03
C LYS A 25 9.21 -11.58 15.63
N LEU A 26 8.89 -10.31 15.50
CA LEU A 26 9.69 -9.24 16.07
C LEU A 26 9.26 -8.84 17.47
N SER A 27 8.20 -9.47 17.99
CA SER A 27 7.65 -9.18 19.33
C SER A 27 7.38 -7.69 19.55
N ASN A 28 6.86 -7.03 18.52
CA ASN A 28 6.63 -5.59 18.58
C ASN A 28 5.19 -5.24 18.22
N LYS A 29 4.30 -5.41 19.19
CA LYS A 29 2.88 -5.12 19.00
C LYS A 29 2.60 -3.64 18.77
N SER A 30 3.40 -2.75 19.38
CA SER A 30 3.26 -1.31 19.19
C SER A 30 3.54 -0.91 17.75
N ALA A 31 4.61 -1.44 17.16
CA ALA A 31 4.93 -1.17 15.76
C ALA A 31 3.86 -1.73 14.82
N ALA A 32 3.33 -2.93 15.11
CA ALA A 32 2.26 -3.51 14.32
C ALA A 32 1.01 -2.62 14.33
N ALA A 33 0.62 -2.11 15.50
CA ALA A 33 -0.51 -1.19 15.62
C ALA A 33 -0.26 0.11 14.87
N GLU A 34 0.96 0.63 14.91
CA GLU A 34 1.32 1.86 14.21
C GLU A 34 1.26 1.67 12.68
N ILE A 35 1.68 0.50 12.18
CA ILE A 35 1.57 0.18 10.76
C ILE A 35 0.11 0.18 10.32
N LEU A 36 -0.77 -0.41 11.10
CA LEU A 36 -2.21 -0.40 10.78
C LEU A 36 -2.78 1.01 10.75
N THR A 37 -2.38 1.85 11.70
CA THR A 37 -2.79 3.27 11.72
C THR A 37 -2.29 4.00 10.49
N ASP A 38 -1.03 3.77 10.10
CA ASP A 38 -0.46 4.38 8.90
C ASP A 38 -1.20 3.94 7.63
N VAL A 39 -1.57 2.68 7.55
CA VAL A 39 -2.34 2.15 6.42
C VAL A 39 -3.71 2.82 6.34
N ASP A 40 -4.40 2.95 7.48
CA ASP A 40 -5.70 3.62 7.51
C ASP A 40 -5.60 5.07 7.05
N LYS A 41 -4.55 5.77 7.47
CA LYS A 41 -4.31 7.16 7.04
C LYS A 41 -4.03 7.24 5.55
N ALA A 42 -3.25 6.30 5.02
CA ALA A 42 -2.96 6.25 3.59
C ALA A 42 -4.23 6.00 2.79
N TYR A 43 -5.06 5.05 3.21
CA TYR A 43 -6.33 4.77 2.55
C TYR A 43 -7.25 5.99 2.55
N ALA A 44 -7.31 6.73 3.66
CA ALA A 44 -8.11 7.95 3.74
C ALA A 44 -7.64 9.00 2.72
N LYS A 45 -6.33 9.16 2.55
CA LYS A 45 -5.78 10.07 1.54
C LYS A 45 -6.14 9.62 0.13
N LEU A 46 -6.11 8.32 -0.14
CA LEU A 46 -6.43 7.78 -1.46
C LEU A 46 -7.90 8.00 -1.83
N GLU A 47 -8.80 8.11 -0.87
CA GLU A 47 -10.19 8.40 -1.14
C GLU A 47 -10.41 9.80 -1.73
N TYR A 48 -9.49 10.72 -1.49
CA TYR A 48 -9.65 12.12 -1.91
C TYR A 48 -8.61 12.62 -2.90
N MET A 49 -7.42 12.04 -2.89
CA MET A 49 -6.30 12.59 -3.66
C MET A 49 -5.43 11.52 -4.34
N ALA A 50 -6.02 10.40 -4.73
CA ALA A 50 -5.27 9.29 -5.31
C ALA A 50 -4.40 9.69 -6.51
N GLU A 51 -4.89 10.56 -7.38
CA GLU A 51 -4.18 10.95 -8.59
C GLU A 51 -3.06 11.97 -8.34
N THR A 52 -2.90 12.45 -7.11
CA THR A 52 -1.79 13.34 -6.77
C THR A 52 -0.52 12.56 -6.46
N PHE A 53 -0.62 11.26 -6.20
CA PHE A 53 0.55 10.42 -5.91
C PHE A 53 1.25 10.02 -7.20
N ALA A 54 2.58 9.92 -7.14
CA ALA A 54 3.39 9.61 -8.30
C ALA A 54 3.21 8.17 -8.77
N PHE A 55 3.39 7.97 -10.06
CA PHE A 55 3.53 6.63 -10.62
C PHE A 55 4.81 5.98 -10.08
N CYS A 56 4.83 4.65 -10.06
CA CYS A 56 6.03 3.92 -9.68
C CYS A 56 7.18 4.24 -10.64
N GLU A 57 8.39 4.26 -10.10
CA GLU A 57 9.59 4.56 -10.90
C GLU A 57 9.94 3.44 -11.86
N ASP A 58 9.65 2.19 -11.49
CA ASP A 58 9.88 1.04 -12.34
C ASP A 58 9.02 1.17 -13.60
N PRO A 59 9.64 1.22 -14.81
CA PRO A 59 8.89 1.38 -16.05
C PRO A 59 7.84 0.29 -16.30
N ALA A 60 8.11 -0.94 -15.87
CA ALA A 60 7.17 -2.04 -16.03
C ALA A 60 5.91 -1.80 -15.20
N LEU A 61 6.05 -1.23 -14.01
CA LEU A 61 4.92 -0.90 -13.14
C LEU A 61 4.19 0.35 -13.61
N SER A 62 4.93 1.41 -13.93
CA SER A 62 4.31 2.66 -14.36
C SER A 62 3.55 2.49 -15.67
N SER A 63 4.06 1.67 -16.60
CA SER A 63 3.36 1.40 -17.85
C SER A 63 2.04 0.65 -17.64
N ARG A 64 1.91 -0.05 -16.51
CA ARG A 64 0.67 -0.74 -16.13
C ARG A 64 -0.25 0.13 -15.27
N GLY A 65 0.13 1.38 -15.04
CA GLY A 65 -0.68 2.32 -14.28
C GLY A 65 -0.50 2.29 -12.78
N PHE A 66 0.53 1.60 -12.27
CA PHE A 66 0.77 1.54 -10.82
C PHE A 66 1.30 2.84 -10.27
N ARG A 67 0.69 3.27 -9.18
CA ARG A 67 1.14 4.39 -8.34
C ARG A 67 1.51 3.84 -6.99
N LYS A 68 2.22 4.64 -6.19
CA LYS A 68 2.62 4.23 -4.85
C LYS A 68 2.41 5.34 -3.84
N VAL A 69 2.15 4.93 -2.60
CA VAL A 69 2.12 5.82 -1.45
C VAL A 69 2.92 5.17 -0.32
N HIS A 70 3.82 5.95 0.29
CA HIS A 70 4.63 5.51 1.42
C HIS A 70 3.87 5.68 2.73
N LEU A 71 4.08 4.77 3.68
CA LEU A 71 3.57 4.95 5.03
C LEU A 71 4.39 6.04 5.74
N GLU A 72 3.76 6.72 6.72
CA GLU A 72 4.41 7.83 7.42
C GLU A 72 5.57 7.42 8.33
N HIS A 73 5.39 6.31 9.07
CA HIS A 73 6.31 5.94 10.14
C HIS A 73 7.11 4.67 9.90
N HIS A 74 6.80 3.94 8.85
CA HIS A 74 7.46 2.66 8.55
C HIS A 74 7.78 2.56 7.06
N ASP A 75 8.80 1.78 6.74
CA ASP A 75 9.34 1.69 5.37
C ASP A 75 8.55 0.74 4.48
N TYR A 76 7.25 0.96 4.39
CA TYR A 76 6.36 0.20 3.51
C TYR A 76 5.73 1.10 2.49
N VAL A 77 5.43 0.53 1.33
CA VAL A 77 4.72 1.22 0.25
C VAL A 77 3.47 0.45 -0.11
N ILE A 78 2.41 1.18 -0.39
CA ILE A 78 1.17 0.63 -0.91
C ILE A 78 1.15 0.89 -2.41
N LEU A 79 0.95 -0.17 -3.21
CA LEU A 79 0.80 -0.06 -4.66
C LEU A 79 -0.67 -0.07 -5.01
N PHE A 80 -1.07 0.85 -5.87
CA PHE A 80 -2.46 0.99 -6.27
C PHE A 80 -2.58 1.49 -7.70
N LYS A 81 -3.76 1.29 -8.27
CA LYS A 81 -4.12 1.82 -9.59
C LYS A 81 -5.36 2.67 -9.47
N VAL A 82 -5.47 3.66 -10.34
CA VAL A 82 -6.67 4.49 -10.43
C VAL A 82 -7.30 4.29 -11.82
N GLU A 83 -8.55 3.89 -11.83
CA GLU A 83 -9.34 3.79 -13.07
C GLU A 83 -10.67 4.47 -12.84
N ALA A 84 -10.92 5.56 -13.57
CA ALA A 84 -12.09 6.41 -13.39
C ALA A 84 -12.18 6.85 -11.91
N GLU A 85 -13.23 6.47 -11.19
CA GLU A 85 -13.43 6.85 -9.79
C GLU A 85 -13.05 5.74 -8.81
N THR A 86 -12.40 4.68 -9.28
CA THR A 86 -12.03 3.54 -8.45
C THR A 86 -10.53 3.50 -8.22
N VAL A 87 -10.14 3.36 -6.96
CA VAL A 87 -8.77 3.10 -6.55
C VAL A 87 -8.68 1.65 -6.10
N THR A 88 -7.86 0.86 -6.79
CA THR A 88 -7.67 -0.54 -6.45
C THR A 88 -6.33 -0.70 -5.74
N ILE A 89 -6.38 -1.15 -4.49
CA ILE A 89 -5.18 -1.42 -3.70
C ILE A 89 -4.67 -2.80 -4.08
N GLU A 90 -3.51 -2.86 -4.72
CA GLU A 90 -2.97 -4.10 -5.27
C GLU A 90 -2.00 -4.82 -4.36
N GLY A 91 -1.34 -4.11 -3.47
CA GLY A 91 -0.43 -4.74 -2.54
C GLY A 91 0.25 -3.75 -1.61
N ILE A 92 0.93 -4.30 -0.61
CA ILE A 92 1.79 -3.55 0.30
C ILE A 92 3.09 -4.31 0.45
N PHE A 93 4.22 -3.61 0.34
CA PHE A 93 5.55 -4.21 0.36
C PHE A 93 6.51 -3.35 1.14
N HIS A 94 7.57 -3.98 1.68
CA HIS A 94 8.67 -3.21 2.23
C HIS A 94 9.36 -2.49 1.08
N GLU A 95 9.78 -1.24 1.31
CA GLU A 95 10.39 -0.39 0.28
C GLU A 95 11.63 -1.02 -0.38
N LEU A 96 12.36 -1.86 0.35
CA LEU A 96 13.55 -2.54 -0.16
C LEU A 96 13.28 -3.84 -0.91
N GLU A 97 12.03 -4.31 -0.91
CA GLU A 97 11.69 -5.50 -1.67
C GLU A 97 11.67 -5.20 -3.17
N ASN A 98 11.99 -6.21 -3.95
CA ASN A 98 11.85 -6.12 -5.40
C ASN A 98 10.39 -6.43 -5.76
N TYR A 99 9.48 -5.55 -5.36
CA TYR A 99 8.04 -5.78 -5.49
C TYR A 99 7.57 -5.77 -6.96
N GLY A 100 8.33 -5.18 -7.87
CA GLY A 100 8.02 -5.22 -9.29
C GLY A 100 7.92 -6.64 -9.83
N LYS A 101 8.62 -7.59 -9.21
CA LYS A 101 8.56 -9.00 -9.59
C LYS A 101 7.47 -9.77 -8.86
N LYS A 102 6.84 -9.16 -7.86
CA LYS A 102 5.86 -9.82 -7.00
C LYS A 102 4.41 -9.45 -7.34
N ILE A 103 4.24 -8.45 -8.17
CA ILE A 103 2.91 -7.94 -8.45
C ILE A 103 2.39 -8.16 -9.89
#